data_a1dc46bb6b173d03d1f6745ee176f6e6
#
_entry.id   a1dc46bb6b173d03d1f6745ee176f6e6
#
_cell.length_a   1.000
_cell.length_b   1.000
_cell.length_c   1.000
_cell.angle_alpha   90.00
_cell.angle_beta   90.00
_cell.angle_gamma   90.00
#
_symmetry.space_group_name_H-M   'P 1'
#
loop_
_entity.id
_entity.type
_entity.pdbx_description
1 polymer ?
#
loop_
_entity_poly.entity_id
_entity_poly.type
_entity_poly.pdbx_seq_one_letter_code
_entity_poly.pdbx_strand_id
1 'polypeptide(L)'
;MNSNKRRTEHANGGLVREPRRGSSPYSSDRASQQLRTLVTRQAAKLIAEGLTDYHAAKLKAARQLNCNDKNALPNNHEIEAALREHLSLFCADTQPPVIAALRRVALRAMRWLQIEGQGGAGQLATSAIVFEPWLAGAVLNGTANEFSNIELELVGVETKTMEFILLNRGVEFDLTDGNVILKSYKPAETTKNIQYHLEFEGVPVVITLYDSHVQRYALFPRGSIKHERAKLTEAEALFGIKL
;
A
#
# COMPACT_ATOMS: atom_id res chain seq x y z
N MET A 1 -83.61 19.23 46.56
CA MET A 1 -82.67 20.37 46.60
C MET A 1 -81.52 20.03 45.69
N ASN A 2 -81.56 20.57 44.49
CA ASN A 2 -80.61 20.22 43.40
C ASN A 2 -79.45 21.18 43.42
N SER A 3 -78.23 20.63 43.40
CA SER A 3 -77.04 21.39 43.12
C SER A 3 -76.41 20.96 41.81
N ASN A 4 -76.49 21.88 40.88
CA ASN A 4 -75.97 21.78 39.51
C ASN A 4 -74.49 22.00 39.49
N LYS A 5 -73.68 21.03 39.10
CA LYS A 5 -72.21 21.14 38.94
C LYS A 5 -71.89 21.23 37.45
N ARG A 6 -71.54 22.42 36.99
CA ARG A 6 -71.06 22.68 35.64
C ARG A 6 -69.66 22.05 35.44
N ARG A 7 -69.54 21.26 34.45
CA ARG A 7 -68.32 20.63 34.00
C ARG A 7 -67.68 21.56 32.96
N THR A 8 -66.52 22.10 33.28
CA THR A 8 -65.68 22.83 32.36
C THR A 8 -64.85 21.85 31.58
N GLU A 9 -65.03 21.79 30.24
CA GLU A 9 -64.20 21.03 29.31
C GLU A 9 -62.91 21.81 29.05
N HIS A 10 -61.76 21.24 29.45
CA HIS A 10 -60.47 21.70 29.02
C HIS A 10 -60.15 21.09 27.66
N ALA A 11 -60.15 21.93 26.61
CA ALA A 11 -59.63 21.60 25.32
C ALA A 11 -58.12 21.34 25.42
N ASN A 12 -57.73 20.08 25.25
CA ASN A 12 -56.35 19.63 25.20
C ASN A 12 -55.81 19.83 23.75
N GLY A 13 -55.14 20.95 23.50
CA GLY A 13 -54.45 21.24 22.23
C GLY A 13 -53.27 20.31 22.05
N GLY A 14 -53.53 19.17 21.43
CA GLY A 14 -52.48 18.26 21.02
C GLY A 14 -51.58 18.89 19.94
N LEU A 15 -50.37 19.28 20.32
CA LEU A 15 -49.31 19.61 19.37
C LEU A 15 -49.03 18.37 18.52
N VAL A 16 -49.48 18.40 17.27
CA VAL A 16 -49.13 17.42 16.26
C VAL A 16 -47.64 17.61 15.99
N ARG A 17 -46.82 16.70 16.55
CA ARG A 17 -45.39 16.60 16.19
C ARG A 17 -45.32 16.15 14.75
N GLU A 18 -44.85 17.04 13.87
CA GLU A 18 -44.48 16.66 12.51
C GLU A 18 -43.46 15.52 12.57
N PRO A 19 -43.60 14.47 11.75
CA PRO A 19 -42.61 13.42 11.69
C PRO A 19 -41.32 14.02 11.15
N ARG A 20 -40.26 13.96 11.96
CA ARG A 20 -38.88 14.27 11.50
C ARG A 20 -38.68 13.48 10.21
N ARG A 21 -38.42 14.18 9.11
CA ARG A 21 -38.04 13.57 7.83
C ARG A 21 -36.79 12.72 8.09
N GLY A 22 -36.99 11.42 8.25
CA GLY A 22 -35.91 10.46 8.29
C GLY A 22 -35.14 10.59 6.98
N SER A 23 -33.86 10.89 7.05
CA SER A 23 -32.96 10.82 5.91
C SER A 23 -33.09 9.43 5.30
N SER A 24 -33.48 9.34 4.04
CA SER A 24 -33.60 8.08 3.32
C SER A 24 -32.25 7.34 3.38
N PRO A 25 -32.21 6.02 3.65
CA PRO A 25 -30.97 5.25 3.65
C PRO A 25 -30.15 5.48 2.38
N TYR A 26 -30.81 5.65 1.25
CA TYR A 26 -30.19 5.95 -0.05
C TYR A 26 -29.46 7.31 -0.10
N SER A 27 -29.83 8.28 0.71
CA SER A 27 -29.13 9.58 0.76
C SER A 27 -27.84 9.53 1.57
N SER A 28 -27.80 8.71 2.63
CA SER A 28 -26.61 8.50 3.44
C SER A 28 -25.52 7.73 2.66
N ASP A 29 -25.92 6.68 1.93
CA ASP A 29 -24.96 5.89 1.13
C ASP A 29 -24.35 6.71 0.00
N ARG A 30 -25.13 7.58 -0.64
CA ARG A 30 -24.62 8.48 -1.67
C ARG A 30 -23.62 9.50 -1.11
N ALA A 31 -23.92 10.07 0.06
CA ALA A 31 -23.03 11.01 0.73
C ALA A 31 -21.71 10.34 1.13
N SER A 32 -21.77 9.14 1.71
CA SER A 32 -20.59 8.34 2.06
C SER A 32 -19.74 8.00 0.82
N GLN A 33 -20.38 7.67 -0.30
CA GLN A 33 -19.69 7.35 -1.55
C GLN A 33 -19.03 8.59 -2.18
N GLN A 34 -19.66 9.74 -2.13
CA GLN A 34 -19.06 11.00 -2.56
C GLN A 34 -17.86 11.38 -1.69
N LEU A 35 -17.99 11.27 -0.37
CA LEU A 35 -16.92 11.54 0.56
C LEU A 35 -15.75 10.58 0.35
N ARG A 36 -16.01 9.28 0.11
CA ARG A 36 -15.01 8.28 -0.24
C ARG A 36 -14.22 8.69 -1.48
N THR A 37 -14.89 9.15 -2.53
CA THR A 37 -14.22 9.64 -3.75
C THR A 37 -13.31 10.83 -3.47
N LEU A 38 -13.76 11.78 -2.64
CA LEU A 38 -12.96 12.94 -2.25
C LEU A 38 -11.74 12.54 -1.44
N VAL A 39 -11.89 11.64 -0.45
CA VAL A 39 -10.77 11.12 0.37
C VAL A 39 -9.78 10.38 -0.52
N THR A 40 -10.25 9.59 -1.49
CA THR A 40 -9.42 8.86 -2.44
C THR A 40 -8.53 9.81 -3.26
N ARG A 41 -9.13 10.83 -3.85
CA ARG A 41 -8.40 11.83 -4.65
C ARG A 41 -7.40 12.63 -3.82
N GLN A 42 -7.80 13.02 -2.62
CA GLN A 42 -6.91 13.76 -1.72
C GLN A 42 -5.74 12.89 -1.23
N ALA A 43 -5.98 11.61 -0.93
CA ALA A 43 -4.90 10.68 -0.58
C ALA A 43 -3.93 10.47 -1.75
N ALA A 44 -4.45 10.29 -2.97
CA ALA A 44 -3.64 10.19 -4.18
C ALA A 44 -2.77 11.43 -4.40
N LYS A 45 -3.33 12.62 -4.22
CA LYS A 45 -2.57 13.88 -4.30
C LYS A 45 -1.45 13.94 -3.28
N LEU A 46 -1.70 13.57 -2.02
CA LEU A 46 -0.68 13.54 -0.96
C LEU A 46 0.46 12.57 -1.29
N ILE A 47 0.15 11.43 -1.93
CA ILE A 47 1.18 10.49 -2.38
C ILE A 47 1.99 11.08 -3.54
N ALA A 48 1.35 11.72 -4.50
CA ALA A 48 2.03 12.40 -5.58
C ALA A 48 2.95 13.53 -5.08
N GLU A 49 2.62 14.16 -3.95
CA GLU A 49 3.41 15.18 -3.27
C GLU A 49 4.53 14.62 -2.36
N GLY A 50 4.74 13.30 -2.33
CA GLY A 50 5.86 12.66 -1.63
C GLY A 50 5.51 11.88 -0.36
N LEU A 51 4.23 11.70 -0.02
CA LEU A 51 3.86 10.87 1.11
C LEU A 51 3.83 9.39 0.69
N THR A 52 4.85 8.63 1.02
CA THR A 52 5.04 7.25 0.52
C THR A 52 4.11 6.21 1.16
N ASP A 53 3.63 6.45 2.38
CA ASP A 53 2.74 5.50 3.09
C ASP A 53 1.27 5.74 2.76
N TYR A 54 0.63 4.77 2.11
CA TYR A 54 -0.78 4.77 1.76
C TYR A 54 -1.72 4.88 2.96
N HIS A 55 -1.35 4.28 4.09
CA HIS A 55 -2.16 4.36 5.31
C HIS A 55 -2.12 5.76 5.90
N ALA A 56 -0.94 6.35 6.00
CA ALA A 56 -0.76 7.73 6.45
C ALA A 56 -1.46 8.73 5.51
N ALA A 57 -1.34 8.54 4.19
CA ALA A 57 -2.02 9.36 3.19
C ALA A 57 -3.55 9.33 3.36
N LYS A 58 -4.12 8.14 3.53
CA LYS A 58 -5.55 7.93 3.77
C LYS A 58 -6.03 8.66 5.03
N LEU A 59 -5.33 8.48 6.14
CA LEU A 59 -5.70 9.12 7.40
C LEU A 59 -5.54 10.64 7.34
N LYS A 60 -4.49 11.13 6.71
CA LYS A 60 -4.27 12.58 6.53
C LYS A 60 -5.34 13.19 5.64
N ALA A 61 -5.69 12.54 4.53
CA ALA A 61 -6.77 12.96 3.64
C ALA A 61 -8.12 13.01 4.36
N ALA A 62 -8.45 11.95 5.12
CA ALA A 62 -9.68 11.89 5.91
C ALA A 62 -9.76 13.04 6.93
N ARG A 63 -8.67 13.34 7.63
CA ARG A 63 -8.62 14.48 8.58
C ARG A 63 -8.83 15.82 7.88
N GLN A 64 -8.17 16.04 6.74
CA GLN A 64 -8.29 17.29 5.97
C GLN A 64 -9.73 17.54 5.48
N LEU A 65 -10.47 16.48 5.18
CA LEU A 65 -11.85 16.53 4.71
C LEU A 65 -12.89 16.36 5.83
N ASN A 66 -12.46 16.35 7.11
CA ASN A 66 -13.31 16.10 8.27
C ASN A 66 -14.16 14.81 8.13
N CYS A 67 -13.61 13.78 7.50
CA CYS A 67 -14.25 12.50 7.29
C CYS A 67 -14.17 11.65 8.56
N ASN A 68 -15.29 11.51 9.26
CA ASN A 68 -15.42 10.65 10.44
C ASN A 68 -16.08 9.30 10.13
N ASP A 69 -16.55 9.11 8.90
CA ASP A 69 -17.19 7.87 8.47
C ASP A 69 -16.13 6.84 8.03
N LYS A 70 -16.04 5.75 8.78
CA LYS A 70 -15.13 4.63 8.46
C LYS A 70 -15.48 3.96 7.13
N ASN A 71 -16.75 3.99 6.72
CA ASN A 71 -17.21 3.42 5.46
C ASN A 71 -16.78 4.27 4.24
N ALA A 72 -16.49 5.55 4.47
CA ALA A 72 -15.97 6.45 3.47
C ALA A 72 -14.45 6.38 3.28
N LEU A 73 -13.74 5.52 4.03
CA LEU A 73 -12.30 5.32 3.83
C LEU A 73 -12.05 4.41 2.61
N PRO A 74 -11.22 4.86 1.65
CA PRO A 74 -10.89 4.07 0.48
C PRO A 74 -9.94 2.91 0.82
N ASN A 75 -9.94 1.87 0.00
CA ASN A 75 -8.88 0.87 0.00
C ASN A 75 -7.65 1.34 -0.79
N ASN A 76 -6.53 0.62 -0.69
CA ASN A 76 -5.29 1.03 -1.35
C ASN A 76 -5.40 0.98 -2.88
N HIS A 77 -6.17 0.04 -3.42
CA HIS A 77 -6.38 -0.09 -4.87
C HIS A 77 -7.14 1.12 -5.45
N GLU A 78 -8.13 1.65 -4.71
CA GLU A 78 -8.85 2.87 -5.12
C GLU A 78 -7.91 4.09 -5.13
N ILE A 79 -7.05 4.20 -4.11
CA ILE A 79 -6.05 5.27 -4.04
C ILE A 79 -5.04 5.14 -5.18
N GLU A 80 -4.58 3.93 -5.48
CA GLU A 80 -3.64 3.66 -6.56
C GLU A 80 -4.23 4.00 -7.94
N ALA A 81 -5.50 3.65 -8.17
CA ALA A 81 -6.19 4.02 -9.41
C ALA A 81 -6.30 5.54 -9.56
N ALA A 82 -6.67 6.25 -8.48
CA ALA A 82 -6.73 7.70 -8.47
C ALA A 82 -5.34 8.36 -8.60
N LEU A 83 -4.30 7.76 -8.04
CA LEU A 83 -2.92 8.22 -8.19
C LEU A 83 -2.46 8.09 -9.64
N ARG A 84 -2.76 6.98 -10.30
CA ARG A 84 -2.46 6.78 -11.72
C ARG A 84 -3.17 7.82 -12.60
N GLU A 85 -4.44 8.10 -12.32
CA GLU A 85 -5.19 9.17 -12.98
C GLU A 85 -4.55 10.54 -12.73
N HIS A 86 -4.20 10.86 -11.48
CA HIS A 86 -3.57 12.11 -11.11
C HIS A 86 -2.23 12.32 -11.84
N LEU A 87 -1.37 11.30 -11.84
CA LEU A 87 -0.06 11.35 -12.51
C LEU A 87 -0.20 11.54 -14.03
N SER A 88 -1.18 10.87 -14.65
CA SER A 88 -1.44 11.01 -16.08
C SER A 88 -1.92 12.41 -16.48
N LEU A 89 -2.66 13.09 -15.59
CA LEU A 89 -3.21 14.41 -15.86
C LEU A 89 -2.25 15.55 -15.53
N PHE A 90 -1.48 15.42 -14.45
CA PHE A 90 -0.69 16.52 -13.90
C PHE A 90 0.83 16.33 -14.04
N CYS A 91 1.30 15.11 -14.28
CA CYS A 91 2.72 14.77 -14.37
C CYS A 91 3.08 14.06 -15.68
N ALA A 92 2.27 14.23 -16.74
CA ALA A 92 2.43 13.52 -18.00
C ALA A 92 3.82 13.67 -18.63
N ASP A 93 4.45 14.82 -18.47
CA ASP A 93 5.77 15.11 -19.05
C ASP A 93 6.93 14.75 -18.11
N THR A 94 6.72 14.80 -16.78
CA THR A 94 7.78 14.63 -15.78
C THR A 94 7.88 13.20 -15.25
N GLN A 95 6.77 12.50 -15.09
CA GLN A 95 6.72 11.17 -14.50
C GLN A 95 7.35 10.08 -15.38
N PRO A 96 7.15 10.03 -16.73
CA PRO A 96 7.72 8.98 -17.57
C PRO A 96 9.24 8.85 -17.52
N PRO A 97 10.05 9.93 -17.61
CA PRO A 97 11.50 9.81 -17.49
C PRO A 97 11.95 9.36 -16.10
N VAL A 98 11.28 9.80 -15.02
CA VAL A 98 11.56 9.40 -13.65
C VAL A 98 11.33 7.91 -13.46
N ILE A 99 10.17 7.41 -13.87
CA ILE A 99 9.86 5.98 -13.72
C ILE A 99 10.77 5.10 -14.58
N ALA A 100 11.15 5.56 -15.78
CA ALA A 100 12.10 4.85 -16.63
C ALA A 100 13.49 4.75 -15.99
N ALA A 101 13.94 5.80 -15.31
CA ALA A 101 15.19 5.80 -14.56
C ALA A 101 15.11 4.82 -13.38
N LEU A 102 14.06 4.90 -12.55
CA LEU A 102 13.84 4.01 -11.42
C LEU A 102 13.77 2.53 -11.83
N ARG A 103 13.10 2.22 -12.94
CA ARG A 103 13.01 0.87 -13.51
C ARG A 103 14.37 0.32 -13.90
N ARG A 104 15.25 1.13 -14.51
CA ARG A 104 16.62 0.70 -14.83
C ARG A 104 17.43 0.39 -13.59
N VAL A 105 17.37 1.24 -12.56
CA VAL A 105 18.05 1.00 -11.29
C VAL A 105 17.48 -0.24 -10.61
N ALA A 106 16.17 -0.42 -10.59
CA ALA A 106 15.53 -1.60 -10.01
C ALA A 106 16.02 -2.91 -10.66
N LEU A 107 16.06 -2.96 -11.99
CA LEU A 107 16.56 -4.15 -12.69
C LEU A 107 18.04 -4.43 -12.36
N ARG A 108 18.89 -3.39 -12.26
CA ARG A 108 20.31 -3.56 -11.86
C ARG A 108 20.43 -4.04 -10.41
N ALA A 109 19.64 -3.50 -9.48
CA ALA A 109 19.60 -3.95 -8.11
C ALA A 109 19.16 -5.42 -8.00
N MET A 110 18.13 -5.82 -8.75
CA MET A 110 17.68 -7.22 -8.81
C MET A 110 18.77 -8.14 -9.36
N ARG A 111 19.43 -7.75 -10.43
CA ARG A 111 20.53 -8.52 -11.02
C ARG A 111 21.72 -8.63 -10.07
N TRP A 112 22.06 -7.54 -9.38
CA TRP A 112 23.11 -7.56 -8.37
C TRP A 112 22.78 -8.55 -7.25
N LEU A 113 21.55 -8.54 -6.70
CA LEU A 113 21.12 -9.52 -5.70
C LEU A 113 21.19 -10.97 -6.20
N GLN A 114 20.85 -11.25 -7.46
CA GLN A 114 20.98 -12.59 -8.02
C GLN A 114 22.44 -13.05 -8.09
N ILE A 115 23.34 -12.17 -8.50
CA ILE A 115 24.79 -12.49 -8.59
C ILE A 115 25.36 -12.76 -7.19
N GLU A 116 25.02 -11.94 -6.20
CA GLU A 116 25.46 -12.12 -4.82
C GLU A 116 24.94 -13.45 -4.23
N GLY A 117 23.68 -13.80 -4.51
CA GLY A 117 23.09 -15.07 -4.08
C GLY A 117 23.68 -16.31 -4.74
N GLN A 118 24.32 -16.17 -5.92
CA GLN A 118 24.96 -17.28 -6.63
C GLN A 118 26.43 -17.52 -6.22
N GLY A 119 26.92 -16.82 -5.19
CA GLY A 119 28.28 -17.02 -4.66
C GLY A 119 29.26 -15.91 -5.00
N GLY A 120 28.79 -14.71 -5.27
CA GLY A 120 29.61 -13.51 -5.50
C GLY A 120 30.51 -13.11 -4.30
N ALA A 121 30.25 -13.62 -3.13
CA ALA A 121 31.03 -13.37 -1.92
C ALA A 121 31.79 -14.65 -1.46
N GLY A 122 32.84 -15.02 -2.19
CA GLY A 122 33.90 -15.89 -1.69
C GLY A 122 33.48 -17.21 -1.06
N GLN A 123 33.69 -18.30 -1.76
CA GLN A 123 34.04 -19.70 -1.39
C GLN A 123 33.62 -20.33 -0.04
N LEU A 124 32.72 -19.73 0.74
CA LEU A 124 32.24 -20.33 2.01
C LEU A 124 30.86 -20.97 1.94
N ALA A 125 30.12 -20.81 0.83
CA ALA A 125 28.81 -21.42 0.68
C ALA A 125 28.94 -22.83 0.08
N THR A 126 28.87 -23.84 0.93
CA THR A 126 28.68 -25.25 0.55
C THR A 126 27.35 -25.53 -0.13
N SER A 127 26.49 -24.56 -0.25
CA SER A 127 25.28 -24.57 -1.06
C SER A 127 25.04 -23.16 -1.64
N ALA A 128 25.00 -23.05 -2.95
CA ALA A 128 24.63 -21.82 -3.63
C ALA A 128 23.20 -21.44 -3.22
N ILE A 129 23.04 -20.35 -2.46
CA ILE A 129 21.74 -19.81 -2.13
C ILE A 129 21.30 -18.99 -3.33
N VAL A 130 20.33 -19.47 -4.09
CA VAL A 130 19.82 -18.74 -5.24
C VAL A 130 18.85 -17.69 -4.73
N PHE A 131 19.26 -16.42 -4.77
CA PHE A 131 18.34 -15.32 -4.53
C PHE A 131 17.48 -15.10 -5.77
N GLU A 132 16.18 -15.13 -5.58
CA GLU A 132 15.21 -14.76 -6.60
C GLU A 132 14.48 -13.48 -6.13
N PRO A 133 15.01 -12.29 -6.44
CA PRO A 133 14.37 -11.04 -6.06
C PRO A 133 13.12 -10.80 -6.91
N TRP A 134 12.10 -10.30 -6.25
CA TRP A 134 10.85 -9.86 -6.85
C TRP A 134 10.76 -8.35 -6.73
N LEU A 135 10.47 -7.68 -7.84
CA LEU A 135 10.12 -6.27 -7.84
C LEU A 135 8.64 -6.12 -7.49
N ALA A 136 8.33 -5.18 -6.60
CA ALA A 136 6.98 -4.85 -6.17
C ALA A 136 6.74 -3.34 -6.17
N GLY A 137 5.56 -2.92 -5.76
CA GLY A 137 5.23 -1.53 -5.44
C GLY A 137 5.15 -0.57 -6.62
N ALA A 138 5.38 0.70 -6.33
CA ALA A 138 5.10 1.81 -7.22
C ALA A 138 5.91 1.79 -8.53
N VAL A 139 7.16 1.31 -8.49
CA VAL A 139 8.03 1.22 -9.68
C VAL A 139 7.50 0.19 -10.66
N LEU A 140 7.01 -0.95 -10.16
CA LEU A 140 6.44 -2.00 -10.98
C LEU A 140 5.12 -1.55 -11.61
N ASN A 141 4.20 -1.05 -10.79
CA ASN A 141 2.83 -0.74 -11.22
C ASN A 141 2.68 0.59 -11.97
N GLY A 142 3.76 1.38 -12.09
CA GLY A 142 3.77 2.61 -12.87
C GLY A 142 3.27 3.85 -12.14
N THR A 143 3.17 3.82 -10.80
CA THR A 143 2.76 4.97 -9.99
C THR A 143 3.92 5.65 -9.27
N ALA A 144 5.17 5.25 -9.55
CA ALA A 144 6.34 5.85 -8.93
C ALA A 144 6.58 7.29 -9.37
N ASN A 145 7.11 8.08 -8.44
CA ASN A 145 7.58 9.44 -8.62
C ASN A 145 9.01 9.59 -8.06
N GLU A 146 9.55 10.79 -8.02
CA GLU A 146 10.90 11.10 -7.53
C GLU A 146 11.14 10.75 -6.04
N PHE A 147 10.05 10.61 -5.25
CA PHE A 147 10.11 10.26 -3.83
C PHE A 147 9.92 8.77 -3.57
N SER A 148 9.70 7.97 -4.62
CA SER A 148 9.36 6.56 -4.49
C SER A 148 10.60 5.72 -4.28
N ASN A 149 10.53 4.79 -3.32
CA ASN A 149 11.53 3.76 -3.13
C ASN A 149 11.37 2.65 -4.17
N ILE A 150 12.45 1.96 -4.47
CA ILE A 150 12.41 0.68 -5.17
C ILE A 150 12.12 -0.40 -4.12
N GLU A 151 11.04 -1.15 -4.29
CA GLU A 151 10.63 -2.20 -3.38
C GLU A 151 11.01 -3.58 -3.96
N LEU A 152 11.92 -4.26 -3.28
CA LEU A 152 12.36 -5.61 -3.63
C LEU A 152 11.96 -6.58 -2.52
N GLU A 153 11.59 -7.79 -2.90
CA GLU A 153 11.18 -8.84 -1.97
C GLU A 153 12.03 -10.09 -2.21
N LEU A 154 12.49 -10.69 -1.13
CA LEU A 154 13.21 -11.96 -1.10
C LEU A 154 12.52 -12.93 -0.15
N VAL A 155 12.46 -14.19 -0.53
CA VAL A 155 11.80 -15.23 0.26
C VAL A 155 12.80 -16.34 0.58
N GLY A 156 12.79 -16.78 1.83
CA GLY A 156 13.65 -17.88 2.30
C GLY A 156 15.12 -17.53 2.41
N VAL A 157 15.45 -16.24 2.43
CA VAL A 157 16.81 -15.75 2.67
C VAL A 157 16.97 -15.45 4.16
N GLU A 158 17.99 -16.01 4.78
CA GLU A 158 18.28 -15.74 6.19
C GLU A 158 18.84 -14.32 6.36
N THR A 159 18.39 -13.64 7.41
CA THR A 159 18.83 -12.29 7.80
C THR A 159 20.37 -12.18 7.84
N LYS A 160 21.02 -13.14 8.50
CA LYS A 160 22.50 -13.16 8.62
C LYS A 160 23.20 -13.25 7.26
N THR A 161 22.63 -13.99 6.32
CA THR A 161 23.18 -14.09 4.96
C THR A 161 23.07 -12.74 4.23
N MET A 162 21.95 -12.05 4.36
CA MET A 162 21.77 -10.74 3.76
C MET A 162 22.70 -9.69 4.38
N GLU A 163 22.78 -9.64 5.71
CA GLU A 163 23.70 -8.75 6.43
C GLU A 163 25.15 -8.98 6.00
N PHE A 164 25.59 -10.25 5.93
CA PHE A 164 26.93 -10.61 5.50
C PHE A 164 27.25 -10.09 4.08
N ILE A 165 26.31 -10.22 3.15
CA ILE A 165 26.47 -9.72 1.78
C ILE A 165 26.59 -8.20 1.78
N LEU A 166 25.69 -7.49 2.45
CA LEU A 166 25.70 -6.03 2.50
C LEU A 166 26.96 -5.47 3.12
N LEU A 167 27.40 -6.04 4.26
CA LEU A 167 28.63 -5.65 4.94
C LEU A 167 29.89 -5.92 4.09
N ASN A 168 29.97 -7.06 3.43
CA ASN A 168 31.13 -7.38 2.57
C ASN A 168 31.23 -6.46 1.34
N ARG A 169 30.10 -5.92 0.89
CA ARG A 169 30.04 -4.95 -0.21
C ARG A 169 30.16 -3.50 0.25
N GLY A 170 30.27 -3.26 1.56
CA GLY A 170 30.36 -1.92 2.14
C GLY A 170 29.07 -1.11 1.92
N VAL A 171 27.92 -1.78 1.81
CA VAL A 171 26.62 -1.14 1.67
C VAL A 171 26.08 -0.79 3.05
N GLU A 172 25.84 0.48 3.30
CA GLU A 172 25.19 0.95 4.51
C GLU A 172 23.68 0.65 4.44
N PHE A 173 23.11 0.22 5.55
CA PHE A 173 21.68 -0.11 5.63
C PHE A 173 21.12 0.12 7.02
N ASP A 174 19.82 0.46 7.06
CA ASP A 174 19.00 0.49 8.27
C ASP A 174 18.05 -0.69 8.29
N LEU A 175 17.75 -1.21 9.49
CA LEU A 175 16.83 -2.32 9.69
C LEU A 175 15.54 -1.84 10.32
N THR A 176 14.42 -2.31 9.77
CA THR A 176 13.11 -2.15 10.41
C THR A 176 12.34 -3.47 10.44
N ASP A 177 11.68 -3.72 11.57
CA ASP A 177 10.77 -4.83 11.71
C ASP A 177 9.42 -4.49 11.10
N GLY A 178 8.97 -5.29 10.15
CA GLY A 178 7.64 -5.22 9.57
C GLY A 178 6.75 -6.37 10.05
N ASN A 179 5.44 -6.17 9.96
CA ASN A 179 4.46 -7.21 10.22
C ASN A 179 3.59 -7.43 8.99
N VAL A 180 3.53 -8.67 8.52
CA VAL A 180 2.64 -9.08 7.44
C VAL A 180 1.48 -9.88 8.01
N ILE A 181 0.26 -9.47 7.72
CA ILE A 181 -0.93 -10.20 8.09
C ILE A 181 -1.24 -11.21 6.98
N LEU A 182 -1.00 -12.48 7.27
CA LEU A 182 -1.37 -13.57 6.37
C LEU A 182 -2.85 -13.88 6.55
N LYS A 183 -3.67 -13.47 5.59
CA LYS A 183 -5.09 -13.86 5.55
C LYS A 183 -5.21 -15.31 5.09
N SER A 184 -5.20 -16.23 6.04
CA SER A 184 -5.48 -17.65 5.84
C SER A 184 -6.95 -17.98 6.19
N TYR A 185 -7.45 -19.18 5.83
CA TYR A 185 -8.74 -19.71 6.30
C TYR A 185 -8.80 -19.97 7.82
N LYS A 186 -7.68 -19.91 8.50
CA LYS A 186 -7.55 -19.93 9.97
C LYS A 186 -7.41 -18.47 10.47
N PRO A 187 -7.58 -18.21 11.77
CA PRO A 187 -7.41 -16.85 12.29
C PRO A 187 -6.13 -16.25 11.75
N ALA A 188 -6.20 -14.96 11.37
CA ALA A 188 -5.11 -14.25 10.70
C ALA A 188 -3.79 -14.43 11.46
N GLU A 189 -2.82 -15.07 10.83
CA GLU A 189 -1.49 -15.27 11.38
C GLU A 189 -0.64 -14.07 11.01
N THR A 190 -0.04 -13.42 12.01
CA THR A 190 0.88 -12.31 11.81
C THR A 190 2.29 -12.88 11.73
N THR A 191 2.93 -12.73 10.59
CA THR A 191 4.33 -13.11 10.39
C THR A 191 5.19 -11.86 10.37
N LYS A 192 6.33 -11.93 11.05
CA LYS A 192 7.33 -10.86 11.01
C LYS A 192 8.07 -10.92 9.68
N ASN A 193 8.34 -9.77 9.13
CA ASN A 193 9.31 -9.58 8.04
C ASN A 193 10.37 -8.59 8.49
N ILE A 194 11.50 -8.61 7.84
CA ILE A 194 12.61 -7.70 8.09
C ILE A 194 12.80 -6.88 6.82
N GLN A 195 12.92 -5.57 6.99
CA GLN A 195 13.13 -4.64 5.89
C GLN A 195 14.51 -4.00 6.04
N TYR A 196 15.28 -4.08 4.97
CA TYR A 196 16.55 -3.38 4.80
C TYR A 196 16.32 -2.13 3.98
N HIS A 197 16.60 -0.98 4.55
CA HIS A 197 16.58 0.31 3.88
C HIS A 197 18.00 0.67 3.52
N LEU A 198 18.29 0.80 2.25
CA LEU A 198 19.63 1.10 1.73
C LEU A 198 19.53 2.01 0.50
N GLU A 199 20.68 2.50 0.06
CA GLU A 199 20.81 3.26 -1.18
C GLU A 199 21.53 2.42 -2.23
N PHE A 200 20.98 2.36 -3.43
CA PHE A 200 21.61 1.70 -4.57
C PHE A 200 21.66 2.67 -5.75
N GLU A 201 22.87 3.03 -6.19
CA GLU A 201 23.10 4.02 -7.26
C GLU A 201 22.38 5.36 -7.02
N GLY A 202 22.36 5.85 -5.79
CA GLY A 202 21.71 7.11 -5.42
C GLY A 202 20.18 7.05 -5.32
N VAL A 203 19.60 5.84 -5.33
CA VAL A 203 18.16 5.62 -5.22
C VAL A 203 17.84 4.81 -3.97
N PRO A 204 16.85 5.24 -3.16
CA PRO A 204 16.42 4.47 -2.00
C PRO A 204 15.80 3.12 -2.42
N VAL A 205 16.28 2.05 -1.81
CA VAL A 205 15.82 0.69 -2.02
C VAL A 205 15.39 0.08 -0.70
N VAL A 206 14.23 -0.54 -0.68
CA VAL A 206 13.73 -1.32 0.44
C VAL A 206 13.71 -2.79 0.05
N ILE A 207 14.50 -3.61 0.75
CA ILE A 207 14.51 -5.06 0.54
C ILE A 207 13.77 -5.71 1.69
N THR A 208 12.65 -6.35 1.40
CA THR A 208 11.84 -7.07 2.39
C THR A 208 12.16 -8.56 2.35
N LEU A 209 12.62 -9.09 3.47
CA LEU A 209 12.83 -10.53 3.63
C LEU A 209 11.59 -11.18 4.23
N TYR A 210 11.13 -12.23 3.56
CA TYR A 210 10.05 -13.08 4.04
C TYR A 210 10.59 -14.46 4.39
N ASP A 211 10.08 -15.03 5.47
CA ASP A 211 10.35 -16.43 5.81
C ASP A 211 9.81 -17.37 4.71
N SER A 212 10.45 -18.52 4.51
CA SER A 212 10.04 -19.55 3.56
C SER A 212 8.60 -20.04 3.78
N HIS A 213 8.10 -19.99 5.02
CA HIS A 213 6.70 -20.29 5.32
C HIS A 213 5.72 -19.29 4.68
N VAL A 214 6.14 -18.05 4.51
CA VAL A 214 5.33 -16.97 3.89
C VAL A 214 5.17 -17.20 2.39
N GLN A 215 6.11 -17.89 1.75
CA GLN A 215 6.09 -18.18 0.32
C GLN A 215 4.77 -18.79 -0.15
N ARG A 216 4.19 -19.67 0.64
CA ARG A 216 2.88 -20.31 0.32
C ARG A 216 1.70 -19.35 0.41
N TYR A 217 1.78 -18.29 1.21
CA TYR A 217 0.65 -17.42 1.54
C TYR A 217 0.78 -16.02 0.94
N ALA A 218 1.98 -15.49 0.87
CA ALA A 218 2.24 -14.15 0.36
C ALA A 218 2.36 -14.10 -1.17
N LEU A 219 2.80 -15.19 -1.80
CA LEU A 219 2.91 -15.29 -3.26
C LEU A 219 1.59 -15.66 -3.96
N PHE A 220 0.58 -16.11 -3.21
CA PHE A 220 -0.74 -16.41 -3.75
C PHE A 220 -1.79 -15.49 -3.14
N PRO A 221 -2.12 -14.36 -3.80
CA PRO A 221 -3.18 -13.50 -3.32
C PRO A 221 -4.51 -14.26 -3.34
N ARG A 222 -5.06 -14.51 -2.17
CA ARG A 222 -6.45 -14.94 -2.03
C ARG A 222 -7.32 -13.70 -1.97
N GLY A 223 -8.05 -13.45 -3.04
CA GLY A 223 -8.92 -12.29 -3.18
C GLY A 223 -8.36 -11.28 -4.19
N SER A 224 -9.23 -10.50 -4.74
CA SER A 224 -9.14 -9.67 -5.94
C SER A 224 -8.04 -8.57 -6.00
N ILE A 225 -7.02 -8.62 -5.16
CA ILE A 225 -5.87 -7.73 -5.24
C ILE A 225 -4.66 -8.61 -5.54
N LYS A 226 -4.31 -8.69 -6.82
CA LYS A 226 -2.98 -9.16 -7.21
C LYS A 226 -1.99 -8.19 -6.58
N HIS A 227 -1.18 -8.64 -5.64
CA HIS A 227 0.11 -8.03 -5.42
C HIS A 227 0.87 -8.27 -6.72
N GLU A 228 0.94 -7.25 -7.54
CA GLU A 228 1.75 -7.31 -8.75
C GLU A 228 3.20 -7.39 -8.30
N ARG A 229 3.80 -8.54 -8.54
CA ARG A 229 5.20 -8.83 -8.34
C ARG A 229 5.77 -9.32 -9.65
N ALA A 230 7.00 -8.97 -9.94
CA ALA A 230 7.67 -9.43 -11.14
C ALA A 230 9.07 -9.92 -10.81
N LYS A 231 9.43 -11.08 -11.33
CA LYS A 231 10.81 -11.56 -11.38
C LYS A 231 11.61 -10.70 -12.35
N LEU A 232 12.94 -10.79 -12.28
CA LEU A 232 13.81 -10.00 -13.16
C LEU A 232 13.42 -10.12 -14.64
N THR A 233 13.28 -11.35 -15.15
CA THR A 233 12.94 -11.59 -16.55
C THR A 233 11.55 -11.06 -16.94
N GLU A 234 10.59 -11.12 -16.03
CA GLU A 234 9.24 -10.58 -16.23
C GLU A 234 9.26 -9.05 -16.24
N ALA A 235 10.03 -8.44 -15.31
CA ALA A 235 10.19 -7.00 -15.24
C ALA A 235 10.94 -6.44 -16.48
N GLU A 236 12.00 -7.13 -16.94
CA GLU A 236 12.70 -6.79 -18.19
C GLU A 236 11.74 -6.81 -19.39
N ALA A 237 10.90 -7.85 -19.49
CA ALA A 237 9.92 -7.97 -20.56
C ALA A 237 8.83 -6.88 -20.47
N LEU A 238 8.32 -6.62 -19.25
CA LEU A 238 7.28 -5.63 -19.01
C LEU A 238 7.74 -4.20 -19.34
N PHE A 239 9.01 -3.89 -19.01
CA PHE A 239 9.56 -2.55 -19.23
C PHE A 239 10.18 -2.37 -20.63
N GLY A 240 10.38 -3.45 -21.37
CA GLY A 240 11.09 -3.43 -22.67
C GLY A 240 12.58 -3.09 -22.51
N ILE A 241 13.16 -3.35 -21.33
CA ILE A 241 14.56 -3.05 -20.98
C ILE A 241 15.29 -4.39 -20.78
N LYS A 242 16.39 -4.58 -21.51
CA LYS A 242 17.35 -5.67 -21.27
C LYS A 242 18.62 -5.06 -20.72
N LEU A 243 19.15 -5.62 -19.64
CA LEU A 243 20.42 -5.22 -19.04
C LEU A 243 21.57 -6.08 -19.60
#